data_e5258a710cc577ec311de718c76527ee
#
_entry.id   e5258a710cc577ec311de718c76527ee
#
_cell.length_a   1.000
_cell.length_b   1.000
_cell.length_c   1.000
_cell.angle_alpha   90.00
_cell.angle_beta   90.00
_cell.angle_gamma   90.00
#
_symmetry.space_group_name_H-M   'P 1'
#
loop_
_entity.id
_entity.type
_entity.pdbx_description
1 polymer ?
#
loop_
_entity_poly.entity_id
_entity_poly.type
_entity_poly.pdbx_seq_one_letter_code
_entity_poly.pdbx_strand_id
1 'polypeptide(L)'
;MFNRLLKKINKVKSLEFDKATEELENFVYNNSNFLYILGEIGAIPESIEHDSTEEKLFSKVSDIVLSRAFIEIGLNSEVLKQRGNSADVFAESKFYGYSLVADAKSFRMSRTAKNQKDFKINSLNNWRGNSEYAILCNPYFQYPKKTSQIYSQSMNYNVCLFSWEHFIFLIKNKIKENNKINFECIWNFGKYNSNKVLVSNRKECFLNNFNKYLCIYINKNEDDFTYILRN
;
A
#
# COMPACT_ATOMS: atom_id res chain seq x y z
N MET A 1 5.67 -10.28 -20.65
CA MET A 1 4.46 -9.40 -20.64
C MET A 1 4.95 -7.96 -20.57
N PHE A 2 4.51 -7.07 -21.43
CA PHE A 2 5.06 -5.72 -21.46
C PHE A 2 4.37 -4.88 -20.39
N ASN A 3 5.11 -4.50 -19.35
CA ASN A 3 4.65 -3.63 -18.29
C ASN A 3 4.33 -2.23 -18.87
N ARG A 4 3.05 -1.85 -18.93
CA ARG A 4 2.58 -0.57 -19.47
C ARG A 4 3.08 0.60 -18.63
N LEU A 5 3.17 0.39 -17.31
CA LEU A 5 3.66 1.38 -16.37
C LEU A 5 5.13 1.71 -16.64
N LEU A 6 5.99 0.69 -16.80
CA LEU A 6 7.40 0.90 -17.15
C LEU A 6 7.57 1.60 -18.49
N LYS A 7 6.75 1.25 -19.50
CA LYS A 7 6.76 1.97 -20.79
C LYS A 7 6.40 3.44 -20.62
N LYS A 8 5.40 3.75 -19.77
CA LYS A 8 5.02 5.14 -19.53
C LYS A 8 6.14 5.88 -18.79
N ILE A 9 6.74 5.28 -17.75
CA ILE A 9 7.91 5.85 -17.04
C ILE A 9 9.05 6.15 -18.03
N ASN A 10 9.43 5.19 -18.86
CA ASN A 10 10.48 5.36 -19.86
C ASN A 10 10.16 6.47 -20.88
N LYS A 11 8.90 6.67 -21.21
CA LYS A 11 8.48 7.75 -22.12
C LYS A 11 8.60 9.14 -21.50
N VAL A 12 8.41 9.26 -20.19
CA VAL A 12 8.38 10.57 -19.51
C VAL A 12 9.66 10.91 -18.76
N LYS A 13 10.60 9.98 -18.60
CA LYS A 13 11.82 10.17 -17.81
C LYS A 13 12.75 11.31 -18.28
N SER A 14 12.62 11.75 -19.53
CA SER A 14 13.38 12.88 -20.09
C SER A 14 12.73 14.25 -19.82
N LEU A 15 11.52 14.26 -19.28
CA LEU A 15 10.83 15.48 -18.87
C LEU A 15 11.36 15.97 -17.53
N GLU A 16 11.11 17.22 -17.18
CA GLU A 16 11.28 17.69 -15.82
C GLU A 16 10.42 16.85 -14.86
N PHE A 17 10.93 16.62 -13.65
CA PHE A 17 10.33 15.67 -12.70
C PHE A 17 8.86 15.96 -12.39
N ASP A 18 8.50 17.24 -12.23
CA ASP A 18 7.13 17.63 -11.92
C ASP A 18 6.18 17.38 -13.11
N LYS A 19 6.65 17.66 -14.35
CA LYS A 19 5.91 17.34 -15.58
C LYS A 19 5.79 15.82 -15.80
N ALA A 20 6.86 15.07 -15.53
CA ALA A 20 6.83 13.61 -15.62
C ALA A 20 5.83 13.03 -14.62
N THR A 21 5.78 13.59 -13.41
CA THR A 21 4.83 13.19 -12.36
C THR A 21 3.39 13.45 -12.79
N GLU A 22 3.09 14.65 -13.32
CA GLU A 22 1.77 14.99 -13.82
C GLU A 22 1.30 14.04 -14.94
N GLU A 23 2.20 13.71 -15.87
CA GLU A 23 1.94 12.76 -16.94
C GLU A 23 1.65 11.34 -16.42
N LEU A 24 2.34 10.92 -15.34
CA LEU A 24 2.10 9.63 -14.70
C LEU A 24 0.77 9.66 -13.93
N GLU A 25 0.46 10.75 -13.26
CA GLU A 25 -0.81 10.95 -12.56
C GLU A 25 -1.98 10.87 -13.53
N ASN A 26 -1.93 11.62 -14.63
CA ASN A 26 -2.93 11.56 -15.71
C ASN A 26 -3.07 10.14 -16.28
N PHE A 27 -1.95 9.43 -16.47
CA PHE A 27 -1.97 8.05 -16.97
C PHE A 27 -2.66 7.10 -15.99
N VAL A 28 -2.37 7.21 -14.69
CA VAL A 28 -2.97 6.34 -13.67
C VAL A 28 -4.46 6.67 -13.49
N TYR A 29 -4.82 7.94 -13.33
CA TYR A 29 -6.21 8.34 -13.03
C TYR A 29 -7.16 8.15 -14.21
N ASN A 30 -6.70 8.35 -15.44
CA ASN A 30 -7.53 8.20 -16.64
C ASN A 30 -7.57 6.77 -17.20
N ASN A 31 -6.86 5.81 -16.57
CA ASN A 31 -6.85 4.44 -17.06
C ASN A 31 -8.13 3.70 -16.64
N SER A 32 -8.92 3.28 -17.61
CA SER A 32 -10.16 2.51 -17.37
C SER A 32 -9.91 1.12 -16.78
N ASN A 33 -8.72 0.54 -17.00
CA ASN A 33 -8.34 -0.75 -16.45
C ASN A 33 -7.30 -0.60 -15.33
N PHE A 34 -7.72 0.01 -14.23
CA PHE A 34 -6.85 0.27 -13.08
C PHE A 34 -6.30 -1.01 -12.44
N LEU A 35 -7.09 -2.09 -12.40
CA LEU A 35 -6.61 -3.39 -11.88
C LEU A 35 -5.37 -3.89 -12.61
N TYR A 36 -5.23 -3.57 -13.90
CA TYR A 36 -4.05 -3.92 -14.66
C TYR A 36 -2.81 -3.14 -14.18
N ILE A 37 -2.96 -1.83 -13.97
CA ILE A 37 -1.88 -1.00 -13.42
C ILE A 37 -1.52 -1.45 -12.01
N LEU A 38 -2.51 -1.72 -11.18
CA LEU A 38 -2.32 -2.20 -9.81
C LEU A 38 -1.60 -3.56 -9.76
N GLY A 39 -1.80 -4.41 -10.76
CA GLY A 39 -1.05 -5.66 -10.92
C GLY A 39 0.39 -5.48 -11.44
N GLU A 40 0.71 -4.33 -12.04
CA GLU A 40 2.07 -4.01 -12.52
C GLU A 40 2.93 -3.30 -11.45
N ILE A 41 2.29 -2.65 -10.48
CA ILE A 41 3.01 -2.05 -9.35
C ILE A 41 3.43 -3.14 -8.36
N GLY A 42 4.64 -3.06 -7.87
CA GLY A 42 5.15 -4.10 -6.99
C GLY A 42 6.61 -3.87 -6.63
N ALA A 43 7.46 -4.86 -6.88
CA ALA A 43 8.90 -4.69 -6.72
C ALA A 43 9.47 -3.78 -7.80
N ILE A 44 10.48 -2.99 -7.45
CA ILE A 44 11.25 -2.22 -8.42
C ILE A 44 11.95 -3.21 -9.37
N PRO A 45 11.71 -3.12 -10.69
CA PRO A 45 12.38 -3.99 -11.66
C PRO A 45 13.90 -3.82 -11.67
N GLU A 46 14.62 -4.93 -11.83
CA GLU A 46 16.10 -4.90 -11.92
C GLU A 46 16.62 -4.18 -13.17
N SER A 47 15.77 -3.99 -14.17
CA SER A 47 16.10 -3.23 -15.39
C SER A 47 16.16 -1.72 -15.17
N ILE A 48 15.64 -1.22 -14.04
CA ILE A 48 15.76 0.18 -13.64
C ILE A 48 17.12 0.36 -12.94
N GLU A 49 17.92 1.30 -13.39
CA GLU A 49 19.19 1.62 -12.77
C GLU A 49 19.00 2.22 -11.36
N HIS A 50 19.91 1.89 -10.44
CA HIS A 50 19.87 2.39 -9.07
C HIS A 50 20.11 3.90 -9.04
N ASP A 51 19.38 4.61 -8.17
CA ASP A 51 19.42 6.08 -8.00
C ASP A 51 19.06 6.88 -9.27
N SER A 52 18.52 6.21 -10.30
CA SER A 52 18.10 6.82 -11.55
C SER A 52 16.82 7.66 -11.41
N THR A 53 16.56 8.47 -12.45
CA THR A 53 15.27 9.19 -12.58
C THR A 53 14.11 8.22 -12.67
N GLU A 54 14.28 7.09 -13.37
CA GLU A 54 13.27 6.05 -13.48
C GLU A 54 12.91 5.44 -12.13
N GLU A 55 13.88 5.19 -11.25
CA GLU A 55 13.62 4.67 -9.91
C GLU A 55 12.84 5.67 -9.06
N LYS A 56 13.18 6.95 -9.14
CA LYS A 56 12.44 8.03 -8.45
C LYS A 56 11.01 8.16 -8.98
N LEU A 57 10.83 8.08 -10.30
CA LEU A 57 9.51 8.09 -10.92
C LEU A 57 8.70 6.84 -10.58
N PHE A 58 9.36 5.65 -10.48
CA PHE A 58 8.70 4.43 -10.05
C PHE A 58 8.19 4.54 -8.61
N SER A 59 8.97 5.12 -7.71
CA SER A 59 8.53 5.40 -6.34
C SER A 59 7.34 6.37 -6.35
N LYS A 60 7.44 7.46 -7.11
CA LYS A 60 6.37 8.47 -7.16
C LYS A 60 5.07 7.92 -7.76
N VAL A 61 5.16 7.09 -8.80
CA VAL A 61 3.96 6.47 -9.36
C VAL A 61 3.34 5.43 -8.40
N SER A 62 4.13 4.84 -7.51
CA SER A 62 3.59 3.96 -6.45
C SER A 62 2.65 4.74 -5.52
N ASP A 63 3.00 5.99 -5.15
CA ASP A 63 2.13 6.85 -4.34
C ASP A 63 0.85 7.22 -5.08
N ILE A 64 0.97 7.53 -6.39
CA ILE A 64 -0.19 7.84 -7.25
C ILE A 64 -1.13 6.63 -7.35
N VAL A 65 -0.58 5.44 -7.55
CA VAL A 65 -1.35 4.19 -7.61
C VAL A 65 -2.01 3.90 -6.26
N LEU A 66 -1.32 4.17 -5.14
CA LEU A 66 -1.87 4.00 -3.79
C LEU A 66 -3.05 4.94 -3.56
N SER A 67 -2.91 6.23 -3.91
CA SER A 67 -4.02 7.19 -3.83
C SER A 67 -5.21 6.74 -4.68
N ARG A 68 -4.98 6.31 -5.93
CA ARG A 68 -6.05 5.80 -6.78
C ARG A 68 -6.69 4.53 -6.21
N ALA A 69 -5.92 3.64 -5.58
CA ALA A 69 -6.45 2.42 -4.96
C ALA A 69 -7.41 2.75 -3.81
N PHE A 70 -7.12 3.76 -2.98
CA PHE A 70 -8.05 4.24 -1.97
C PHE A 70 -9.35 4.79 -2.57
N ILE A 71 -9.27 5.52 -3.69
CA ILE A 71 -10.47 6.00 -4.40
C ILE A 71 -11.31 4.83 -4.91
N GLU A 72 -10.67 3.80 -5.48
CA GLU A 72 -11.38 2.62 -5.99
C GLU A 72 -12.11 1.84 -4.90
N ILE A 73 -11.61 1.85 -3.67
CA ILE A 73 -12.28 1.23 -2.52
C ILE A 73 -13.22 2.19 -1.76
N GLY A 74 -13.47 3.39 -2.29
CA GLY A 74 -14.54 4.27 -1.83
C GLY A 74 -14.15 5.46 -0.95
N LEU A 75 -12.85 5.68 -0.68
CA LEU A 75 -12.36 6.83 0.06
C LEU A 75 -12.16 8.05 -0.86
N ASN A 76 -12.05 9.26 -0.30
CA ASN A 76 -11.37 10.37 -0.94
C ASN A 76 -9.88 10.21 -0.72
N SER A 77 -9.04 10.49 -1.71
CA SER A 77 -7.58 10.40 -1.53
C SER A 77 -6.84 11.31 -2.49
N GLU A 78 -5.66 11.77 -2.03
CA GLU A 78 -4.74 12.58 -2.81
C GLU A 78 -3.28 12.25 -2.48
N VAL A 79 -2.39 12.52 -3.42
CA VAL A 79 -0.94 12.47 -3.21
C VAL A 79 -0.49 13.80 -2.62
N LEU A 80 0.18 13.74 -1.48
CA LEU A 80 0.67 14.94 -0.81
C LEU A 80 1.89 15.50 -1.55
N LYS A 81 1.89 16.84 -1.72
CA LYS A 81 2.98 17.56 -2.41
C LYS A 81 4.11 18.00 -1.46
N GLN A 82 3.96 17.75 -0.16
CA GLN A 82 4.97 18.12 0.82
C GLN A 82 6.26 17.30 0.62
N ARG A 83 7.40 18.01 0.69
CA ARG A 83 8.73 17.38 0.56
C ARG A 83 9.33 17.16 1.95
N GLY A 84 9.80 15.93 2.21
CA GLY A 84 10.51 15.55 3.44
C GLY A 84 9.57 15.30 4.64
N ASN A 85 9.96 14.47 5.55
CA ASN A 85 9.36 14.14 6.85
C ASN A 85 7.81 14.16 6.91
N SER A 86 7.14 13.75 5.86
CA SER A 86 5.69 13.64 5.73
C SER A 86 5.33 12.32 5.05
N ALA A 87 4.09 11.88 5.23
CA ALA A 87 3.54 10.79 4.44
C ALA A 87 3.33 11.24 2.98
N ASP A 88 3.24 10.27 2.08
CA ASP A 88 3.14 10.55 0.64
C ASP A 88 1.69 10.60 0.15
N VAL A 89 0.76 9.95 0.85
CA VAL A 89 -0.66 9.88 0.50
C VAL A 89 -1.53 10.20 1.70
N PHE A 90 -2.58 10.96 1.46
CA PHE A 90 -3.68 11.21 2.40
C PHE A 90 -4.96 10.57 1.87
N ALA A 91 -5.79 10.02 2.75
CA ALA A 91 -7.13 9.60 2.42
C ALA A 91 -8.10 9.82 3.59
N GLU A 92 -9.38 9.98 3.26
CA GLU A 92 -10.45 10.17 4.24
C GLU A 92 -11.70 9.41 3.86
N SER A 93 -12.43 8.98 4.87
CA SER A 93 -13.74 8.36 4.70
C SER A 93 -14.79 9.39 4.28
N LYS A 94 -15.62 9.02 3.30
CA LYS A 94 -16.79 9.82 2.90
C LYS A 94 -17.97 9.67 3.86
N PHE A 95 -17.93 8.65 4.73
CA PHE A 95 -19.10 8.21 5.51
C PHE A 95 -18.87 8.24 7.02
N TYR A 96 -17.63 8.05 7.49
CA TYR A 96 -17.35 7.74 8.90
C TYR A 96 -16.44 8.75 9.60
N GLY A 97 -16.07 9.83 8.91
CA GLY A 97 -15.35 10.98 9.52
C GLY A 97 -13.95 10.68 10.02
N TYR A 98 -13.32 9.58 9.58
CA TYR A 98 -11.91 9.31 9.86
C TYR A 98 -11.03 9.67 8.68
N SER A 99 -9.76 9.94 8.96
CA SER A 99 -8.72 10.13 7.97
C SER A 99 -7.52 9.21 8.22
N LEU A 100 -6.71 9.04 7.20
CA LEU A 100 -5.50 8.25 7.28
C LEU A 100 -4.39 8.85 6.41
N VAL A 101 -3.15 8.57 6.79
CA VAL A 101 -1.98 8.79 5.96
C VAL A 101 -1.42 7.45 5.48
N ALA A 102 -0.80 7.44 4.32
CA ALA A 102 -0.23 6.22 3.77
C ALA A 102 1.12 6.46 3.07
N ASP A 103 1.90 5.41 2.99
CA ASP A 103 3.21 5.40 2.33
C ASP A 103 3.34 4.08 1.54
N ALA A 104 3.71 4.17 0.26
CA ALA A 104 4.00 3.02 -0.58
C ALA A 104 5.49 2.68 -0.51
N LYS A 105 5.80 1.42 -0.22
CA LYS A 105 7.18 0.92 -0.25
C LYS A 105 7.32 -0.19 -1.28
N SER A 106 8.36 -0.07 -2.10
CA SER A 106 8.74 -1.09 -3.07
C SER A 106 10.25 -1.28 -2.99
N PHE A 107 10.69 -2.52 -2.97
CA PHE A 107 12.10 -2.87 -2.95
C PHE A 107 12.44 -3.65 -4.22
N ARG A 108 13.72 -3.65 -4.60
CA ARG A 108 14.20 -4.51 -5.69
C ARG A 108 14.04 -5.99 -5.34
N MET A 109 13.85 -6.82 -6.35
CA MET A 109 13.76 -8.27 -6.17
C MET A 109 15.04 -8.87 -5.61
N SER A 110 16.19 -8.39 -6.07
CA SER A 110 17.54 -8.80 -5.62
C SER A 110 17.83 -8.44 -4.17
N ARG A 111 17.07 -7.54 -3.56
CA ARG A 111 17.29 -7.14 -2.17
C ARG A 111 16.92 -8.25 -1.20
N THR A 112 17.93 -8.97 -0.71
CA THR A 112 17.76 -10.13 0.18
C THR A 112 17.50 -9.76 1.63
N ALA A 113 18.07 -8.64 2.11
CA ALA A 113 17.90 -8.15 3.48
C ALA A 113 17.04 -6.88 3.49
N LYS A 114 15.93 -6.95 4.23
CA LYS A 114 15.06 -5.80 4.50
C LYS A 114 15.07 -5.55 6.00
N ASN A 115 15.64 -4.43 6.38
CA ASN A 115 15.71 -4.03 7.77
C ASN A 115 14.42 -3.32 8.21
N GLN A 116 14.17 -3.29 9.51
CA GLN A 116 13.06 -2.53 10.11
C GLN A 116 13.03 -1.07 9.65
N LYS A 117 14.21 -0.44 9.53
CA LYS A 117 14.35 0.97 9.09
C LYS A 117 13.84 1.21 7.67
N ASP A 118 13.86 0.19 6.82
CA ASP A 118 13.41 0.30 5.42
C ASP A 118 11.90 0.52 5.33
N PHE A 119 11.13 -0.04 6.26
CA PHE A 119 9.67 0.10 6.29
C PHE A 119 9.18 1.39 6.93
N LYS A 120 10.03 2.11 7.66
CA LYS A 120 9.74 3.44 8.26
C LYS A 120 8.45 3.50 9.08
N ILE A 121 8.05 2.41 9.75
CA ILE A 121 6.78 2.35 10.51
C ILE A 121 6.71 3.44 11.59
N ASN A 122 7.81 3.64 12.34
CA ASN A 122 7.87 4.71 13.35
C ASN A 122 7.76 6.10 12.71
N SER A 123 8.44 6.33 11.57
CA SER A 123 8.32 7.61 10.86
C SER A 123 6.90 7.85 10.38
N LEU A 124 6.25 6.84 9.81
CA LEU A 124 4.87 6.94 9.33
C LEU A 124 3.90 7.22 10.48
N ASN A 125 4.13 6.64 11.66
CA ASN A 125 3.37 6.99 12.87
C ASN A 125 3.56 8.47 13.25
N ASN A 126 4.79 8.99 13.17
CA ASN A 126 5.06 10.40 13.48
C ASN A 126 4.46 11.34 12.40
N TRP A 127 4.42 10.92 11.15
CA TRP A 127 3.83 11.68 10.03
C TRP A 127 2.29 11.64 10.01
N ARG A 128 1.68 10.84 10.86
CA ARG A 128 0.22 10.71 10.94
C ARG A 128 -0.47 12.05 11.24
N GLY A 129 0.15 12.92 12.05
CA GLY A 129 -0.44 14.20 12.43
C GLY A 129 -1.78 14.00 13.14
N ASN A 130 -2.82 14.63 12.61
CA ASN A 130 -4.19 14.55 13.14
C ASN A 130 -5.01 13.40 12.54
N SER A 131 -4.45 12.60 11.61
CA SER A 131 -5.14 11.47 11.06
C SER A 131 -5.25 10.32 12.06
N GLU A 132 -6.37 9.61 12.06
CA GLU A 132 -6.65 8.51 12.99
C GLU A 132 -5.80 7.29 12.69
N TYR A 133 -5.48 7.03 11.41
CA TYR A 133 -4.79 5.83 10.97
C TYR A 133 -3.56 6.14 10.14
N ALA A 134 -2.65 5.16 10.08
CA ALA A 134 -1.50 5.17 9.19
C ALA A 134 -1.37 3.81 8.52
N ILE A 135 -1.11 3.81 7.21
CA ILE A 135 -1.08 2.62 6.38
C ILE A 135 0.26 2.52 5.68
N LEU A 136 0.95 1.39 5.86
CA LEU A 136 2.10 1.03 5.05
C LEU A 136 1.65 0.06 3.97
N CYS A 137 1.78 0.44 2.70
CA CYS A 137 1.48 -0.43 1.57
C CYS A 137 2.78 -0.97 0.95
N ASN A 138 2.86 -2.30 0.80
CA ASN A 138 4.04 -2.98 0.27
C ASN A 138 3.60 -4.23 -0.50
N PRO A 139 4.34 -4.72 -1.52
CA PRO A 139 4.07 -6.04 -2.07
C PRO A 139 4.05 -7.11 -0.98
N TYR A 140 3.04 -7.95 -0.96
CA TYR A 140 2.85 -8.96 0.11
C TYR A 140 4.08 -9.84 0.31
N PHE A 141 4.70 -10.29 -0.78
CA PHE A 141 5.89 -11.15 -0.71
C PHE A 141 7.12 -10.44 -0.16
N GLN A 142 7.16 -9.11 -0.18
CA GLN A 142 8.28 -8.31 0.32
C GLN A 142 8.23 -8.09 1.83
N TYR A 143 7.11 -8.37 2.50
CA TYR A 143 7.08 -8.38 3.96
C TYR A 143 8.00 -9.47 4.52
N PRO A 144 8.71 -9.22 5.63
CA PRO A 144 9.66 -10.18 6.22
C PRO A 144 8.99 -11.52 6.53
N LYS A 145 9.65 -12.64 6.16
CA LYS A 145 9.15 -14.00 6.41
C LYS A 145 9.44 -14.52 7.82
N LYS A 146 10.47 -13.96 8.46
CA LYS A 146 10.92 -14.35 9.80
C LYS A 146 10.44 -13.33 10.83
N THR A 147 10.77 -13.57 12.08
CA THR A 147 10.58 -12.61 13.18
C THR A 147 11.14 -11.25 12.76
N SER A 148 10.29 -10.23 12.82
CA SER A 148 10.66 -8.87 12.47
C SER A 148 9.97 -7.89 13.40
N GLN A 149 10.69 -6.86 13.81
CA GLN A 149 10.16 -5.81 14.68
C GLN A 149 9.06 -4.98 14.02
N ILE A 150 8.91 -5.04 12.68
CA ILE A 150 7.83 -4.31 12.01
C ILE A 150 6.44 -4.74 12.47
N TYR A 151 6.26 -6.01 12.81
CA TYR A 151 4.97 -6.52 13.30
C TYR A 151 4.64 -6.01 14.69
N SER A 152 5.63 -6.00 15.62
CA SER A 152 5.48 -5.38 16.92
C SER A 152 5.25 -3.88 16.82
N GLN A 153 5.98 -3.19 15.94
CA GLN A 153 5.77 -1.77 15.70
C GLN A 153 4.41 -1.45 15.12
N SER A 154 3.94 -2.26 14.16
CA SER A 154 2.59 -2.14 13.60
C SER A 154 1.52 -2.21 14.70
N MET A 155 1.64 -3.16 15.62
CA MET A 155 0.73 -3.29 16.75
C MET A 155 0.85 -2.12 17.74
N ASN A 156 2.08 -1.74 18.12
CA ASN A 156 2.32 -0.71 19.13
C ASN A 156 1.90 0.68 18.65
N TYR A 157 2.14 0.99 17.38
CA TYR A 157 1.83 2.31 16.80
C TYR A 157 0.50 2.34 16.04
N ASN A 158 -0.20 1.21 15.96
CA ASN A 158 -1.42 1.08 15.17
C ASN A 158 -1.22 1.55 13.72
N VAL A 159 -0.16 1.05 13.08
CA VAL A 159 0.10 1.24 11.65
C VAL A 159 -0.35 -0.03 10.93
N CYS A 160 -1.32 0.09 10.03
CA CYS A 160 -1.82 -1.05 9.26
C CYS A 160 -0.78 -1.47 8.21
N LEU A 161 -0.43 -2.76 8.19
CA LEU A 161 0.39 -3.34 7.13
C LEU A 161 -0.55 -3.88 6.05
N PHE A 162 -0.62 -3.16 4.96
CA PHE A 162 -1.47 -3.49 3.82
C PHE A 162 -0.63 -3.87 2.60
N SER A 163 -1.21 -4.50 1.59
CA SER A 163 -0.48 -4.84 0.37
C SER A 163 -1.28 -4.53 -0.89
N TRP A 164 -0.56 -4.48 -2.03
CA TRP A 164 -1.19 -4.34 -3.33
C TRP A 164 -2.20 -5.44 -3.60
N GLU A 165 -1.89 -6.67 -3.15
CA GLU A 165 -2.75 -7.84 -3.28
C GLU A 165 -4.04 -7.70 -2.46
N HIS A 166 -4.02 -7.03 -1.31
CA HIS A 166 -5.23 -6.70 -0.57
C HIS A 166 -6.12 -5.72 -1.34
N PHE A 167 -5.54 -4.67 -1.96
CA PHE A 167 -6.29 -3.77 -2.82
C PHE A 167 -6.89 -4.50 -4.02
N ILE A 168 -6.10 -5.35 -4.70
CA ILE A 168 -6.57 -6.18 -5.81
C ILE A 168 -7.77 -7.02 -5.36
N PHE A 169 -7.69 -7.63 -4.17
CA PHE A 169 -8.75 -8.45 -3.61
C PHE A 169 -10.04 -7.66 -3.37
N LEU A 170 -9.95 -6.51 -2.73
CA LEU A 170 -11.10 -5.64 -2.50
C LEU A 170 -11.74 -5.17 -3.82
N ILE A 171 -10.92 -4.67 -4.76
CA ILE A 171 -11.41 -4.11 -6.02
C ILE A 171 -12.01 -5.19 -6.93
N LYS A 172 -11.37 -6.36 -7.07
CA LYS A 172 -11.93 -7.50 -7.83
C LYS A 172 -13.27 -7.97 -7.29
N ASN A 173 -13.44 -7.95 -5.98
CA ASN A 173 -14.69 -8.32 -5.32
C ASN A 173 -15.69 -7.16 -5.22
N LYS A 174 -15.39 -5.99 -5.80
CA LYS A 174 -16.23 -4.77 -5.78
C LYS A 174 -16.58 -4.31 -4.35
N ILE A 175 -15.69 -4.54 -3.40
CA ILE A 175 -15.83 -4.12 -2.02
C ILE A 175 -15.39 -2.66 -1.92
N LYS A 176 -16.32 -1.79 -1.55
CA LYS A 176 -16.09 -0.36 -1.35
C LYS A 176 -16.68 0.08 -0.02
N GLU A 177 -16.00 1.00 0.64
CA GLU A 177 -16.57 1.70 1.77
C GLU A 177 -17.84 2.45 1.35
N ASN A 178 -18.88 2.33 2.16
CA ASN A 178 -20.18 2.97 1.98
C ASN A 178 -20.91 3.00 3.32
N ASN A 179 -22.14 3.47 3.36
CA ASN A 179 -22.94 3.57 4.59
C ASN A 179 -23.21 2.24 5.33
N LYS A 180 -22.80 1.08 4.79
CA LYS A 180 -22.93 -0.26 5.40
C LYS A 180 -21.59 -0.93 5.67
N ILE A 181 -20.55 -0.52 4.97
CA ILE A 181 -19.19 -1.09 5.07
C ILE A 181 -18.26 0.02 5.55
N ASN A 182 -17.71 -0.12 6.75
CA ASN A 182 -16.76 0.80 7.37
C ASN A 182 -15.38 0.16 7.42
N PHE A 183 -14.37 0.72 6.75
CA PHE A 183 -13.03 0.15 6.75
C PHE A 183 -12.18 0.54 7.98
N GLU A 184 -12.70 1.36 8.88
CA GLU A 184 -12.01 1.74 10.10
C GLU A 184 -11.45 0.55 10.89
N CYS A 185 -12.24 -0.52 10.99
CA CYS A 185 -11.81 -1.74 11.69
C CYS A 185 -10.64 -2.45 11.00
N ILE A 186 -10.51 -2.33 9.67
CA ILE A 186 -9.38 -2.86 8.90
C ILE A 186 -8.12 -2.04 9.21
N TRP A 187 -8.24 -0.72 9.18
CA TRP A 187 -7.12 0.18 9.49
C TRP A 187 -6.64 0.05 10.93
N ASN A 188 -7.55 -0.29 11.84
CA ASN A 188 -7.30 -0.47 13.27
C ASN A 188 -6.81 -1.89 13.63
N PHE A 189 -6.50 -2.74 12.68
CA PHE A 189 -6.14 -4.15 12.93
C PHE A 189 -4.92 -4.31 13.83
N GLY A 190 -3.94 -3.43 13.76
CA GLY A 190 -2.76 -3.48 14.64
C GLY A 190 -3.16 -3.48 16.11
N LYS A 191 -4.03 -2.56 16.52
CA LYS A 191 -4.56 -2.46 17.88
C LYS A 191 -5.48 -3.63 18.24
N TYR A 192 -6.32 -4.06 17.30
CA TYR A 192 -7.19 -5.22 17.48
C TYR A 192 -6.38 -6.49 17.75
N ASN A 193 -5.34 -6.72 16.96
CA ASN A 193 -4.49 -7.90 17.08
C ASN A 193 -3.67 -7.90 18.38
N SER A 194 -3.20 -6.72 18.85
CA SER A 194 -2.46 -6.60 20.11
C SER A 194 -3.29 -6.98 21.33
N ASN A 195 -4.60 -6.78 21.27
CA ASN A 195 -5.52 -7.07 22.38
C ASN A 195 -6.00 -8.54 22.42
N LYS A 196 -5.90 -9.27 21.32
CA LYS A 196 -6.50 -10.62 21.19
C LYS A 196 -5.50 -11.76 20.99
N VAL A 197 -4.29 -11.48 20.59
CA VAL A 197 -3.33 -12.51 20.19
C VAL A 197 -2.05 -12.37 21.00
N LEU A 198 -1.58 -13.47 21.55
CA LEU A 198 -0.22 -13.60 22.08
C LEU A 198 0.77 -13.20 20.98
N VAL A 199 1.59 -12.22 21.27
CA VAL A 199 2.48 -11.54 20.32
C VAL A 199 3.32 -12.53 19.54
N SER A 200 2.97 -12.74 18.29
CA SER A 200 3.84 -13.39 17.31
C SER A 200 4.38 -12.32 16.36
N ASN A 201 5.69 -12.12 16.39
CA ASN A 201 6.40 -11.23 15.48
C ASN A 201 6.67 -11.88 14.12
N ARG A 202 6.00 -12.98 13.78
CA ARG A 202 6.17 -13.70 12.53
C ARG A 202 5.16 -13.28 11.50
N LYS A 203 5.60 -13.18 10.25
CA LYS A 203 4.73 -12.89 9.11
C LYS A 203 3.55 -13.85 9.05
N GLU A 204 3.80 -15.15 9.21
CA GLU A 204 2.79 -16.20 9.13
C GLU A 204 1.67 -16.00 10.15
N CYS A 205 1.98 -15.48 11.33
CA CYS A 205 0.97 -15.21 12.33
C CYS A 205 0.29 -13.85 12.11
N PHE A 206 1.05 -12.78 11.89
CA PHE A 206 0.49 -11.44 11.77
C PHE A 206 -0.33 -11.29 10.48
N LEU A 207 0.27 -11.56 9.32
CA LEU A 207 -0.40 -11.34 8.03
C LEU A 207 -1.50 -12.39 7.79
N ASN A 208 -1.31 -13.64 8.22
CA ASN A 208 -2.39 -14.63 8.11
C ASN A 208 -3.60 -14.27 8.97
N ASN A 209 -3.36 -13.76 10.19
CA ASN A 209 -4.45 -13.26 11.04
C ASN A 209 -5.15 -12.06 10.39
N PHE A 210 -4.38 -11.16 9.76
CA PHE A 210 -4.95 -10.05 9.03
C PHE A 210 -5.78 -10.51 7.83
N ASN A 211 -5.26 -11.46 7.04
CA ASN A 211 -5.98 -12.01 5.89
C ASN A 211 -7.31 -12.64 6.31
N LYS A 212 -7.28 -13.47 7.36
CA LYS A 212 -8.50 -14.07 7.94
C LYS A 212 -9.49 -13.01 8.40
N TYR A 213 -9.00 -12.03 9.14
CA TYR A 213 -9.82 -10.94 9.63
C TYR A 213 -10.48 -10.17 8.47
N LEU A 214 -9.70 -9.82 7.45
CA LEU A 214 -10.20 -9.13 6.25
C LEU A 214 -11.27 -9.97 5.54
N CYS A 215 -10.99 -11.26 5.28
CA CYS A 215 -11.93 -12.15 4.59
C CYS A 215 -13.25 -12.30 5.35
N ILE A 216 -13.18 -12.54 6.68
CA ILE A 216 -14.37 -12.61 7.53
C ILE A 216 -15.15 -11.30 7.47
N TYR A 217 -14.47 -10.16 7.59
CA TYR A 217 -15.09 -8.85 7.62
C TYR A 217 -15.88 -8.53 6.35
N ILE A 218 -15.33 -8.88 5.19
CA ILE A 218 -15.98 -8.63 3.89
C ILE A 218 -16.83 -9.82 3.39
N ASN A 219 -17.00 -10.84 4.22
CA ASN A 219 -17.74 -12.07 3.89
C ASN A 219 -17.24 -12.75 2.61
N LYS A 220 -15.92 -13.02 2.56
CA LYS A 220 -15.23 -13.70 1.45
C LYS A 220 -14.40 -14.87 1.96
N ASN A 221 -14.07 -15.80 1.04
CA ASN A 221 -13.24 -16.96 1.36
C ASN A 221 -11.74 -16.58 1.37
N GLU A 222 -10.99 -17.16 2.29
CA GLU A 222 -9.52 -17.05 2.33
C GLU A 222 -8.86 -17.67 1.09
N ASP A 223 -9.47 -18.70 0.49
CA ASP A 223 -8.95 -19.33 -0.72
C ASP A 223 -8.94 -18.36 -1.91
N ASP A 224 -9.93 -17.46 -2.00
CA ASP A 224 -9.97 -16.43 -3.06
C ASP A 224 -8.81 -15.44 -2.90
N PHE A 225 -8.45 -15.09 -1.67
CA PHE A 225 -7.28 -14.24 -1.42
C PHE A 225 -5.97 -15.00 -1.68
N THR A 226 -5.88 -16.27 -1.26
CA THR A 226 -4.73 -17.13 -1.51
C THR A 226 -4.48 -17.30 -3.01
N TYR A 227 -5.53 -17.38 -3.81
CA TYR A 227 -5.42 -17.40 -5.27
C TYR A 227 -4.74 -16.13 -5.82
N ILE A 228 -5.10 -14.96 -5.29
CA ILE A 228 -4.45 -13.68 -5.70
C ILE A 228 -2.97 -13.66 -5.33
N LEU A 229 -2.60 -14.22 -4.18
CA LEU A 229 -1.20 -14.29 -3.75
C LEU A 229 -0.30 -15.19 -4.62
N ARG A 230 -0.90 -16.12 -5.35
CA ARG A 230 -0.18 -17.10 -6.19
C ARG A 230 -0.06 -16.69 -7.65
N ASN A 231 -0.87 -15.76 -8.11
CA ASN A 231 -0.96 -15.28 -9.50
C ASN A 231 -0.56 -13.80 -9.63
#